data_d3a14a49e21aff5ce2a4590f509d584a
#
_entry.id   d3a14a49e21aff5ce2a4590f509d584a
#
_cell.length_a   1.000
_cell.length_b   1.000
_cell.length_c   1.000
_cell.angle_alpha   90.00
_cell.angle_beta   90.00
_cell.angle_gamma   90.00
#
_symmetry.space_group_name_H-M   'P 1'
#
loop_
_entity.id
_entity.type
_entity.pdbx_description
1 polymer ?
#
loop_
_entity_poly.entity_id
_entity_poly.type
_entity_poly.pdbx_seq_one_letter_code
_entity_poly.pdbx_strand_id
1 'polypeptide(L)'
;MRNPLEKPACANFPLTNFLLSLMNSLLARSMPSCLPSCLASFLPRIMQGSKARLMPSLLANCFIVVLSIFLIPAQVMADPPRFAQVDPRTTLSFPRDFGSHPDFRTEWWYATGWLQTADGKQLGFQVTFFRSATEHERANPSKFAPKQLIVAHAALSDPTIGKLQHDQRVARAGFGLAQTSETTTDIKLGNWLMLREANGRYRVTLPARDFSFDLTLTPTQPILLQGSQGYSRKGPKPEQASYYHSEPQLQVSGAISRNGKTITVNGRAWLDHEWSSTVLDPKAVGWDRVGANLDDGRALMAFRIRGADGSSLWQHATLREKDGRLKQFNGNAIRFVPMRFWRSPRTQGRYPVEVTLELDQQRWQLRPLQDDQELDSRQSTGAVYWEGAVTLERDGRSDGRGYLEMTGYVKPLKL
;
A
#
# COMPACT_ATOMS: atom_id res chain seq x y z
N MET A 1 50.36 3.73 -42.27
CA MET A 1 50.14 2.89 -43.50
C MET A 1 48.72 2.32 -43.46
N ARG A 2 47.97 2.69 -44.51
CA ARG A 2 46.71 2.14 -45.00
C ARG A 2 45.44 2.24 -44.16
N ASN A 3 44.62 3.05 -44.72
CA ASN A 3 43.22 3.45 -44.60
C ASN A 3 42.29 2.41 -45.32
N PRO A 4 41.01 2.61 -45.37
CA PRO A 4 39.84 1.93 -44.78
C PRO A 4 39.00 1.20 -45.83
N LEU A 5 37.94 0.52 -45.42
CA LEU A 5 36.88 0.03 -46.30
C LEU A 5 35.52 0.63 -45.91
N GLU A 6 35.02 1.37 -46.86
CA GLU A 6 33.67 1.96 -46.90
C GLU A 6 32.58 0.87 -46.99
N LYS A 7 31.47 1.12 -46.33
CA LYS A 7 30.20 0.38 -46.49
C LYS A 7 29.26 1.18 -47.42
N PRO A 8 28.53 0.51 -48.30
CA PRO A 8 27.58 1.20 -49.16
C PRO A 8 26.29 1.60 -48.44
N ALA A 9 25.79 2.78 -48.77
CA ALA A 9 24.54 3.32 -48.30
C ALA A 9 23.35 2.64 -48.95
N CYS A 10 22.42 2.15 -48.13
CA CYS A 10 21.08 1.75 -48.57
C CYS A 10 20.16 2.95 -48.56
N ALA A 11 19.61 3.28 -49.74
CA ALA A 11 18.66 4.36 -49.95
C ALA A 11 17.32 4.06 -49.25
N ASN A 12 16.89 5.01 -48.43
CA ASN A 12 15.59 4.95 -47.76
C ASN A 12 14.49 5.35 -48.76
N PHE A 13 13.49 4.50 -48.91
CA PHE A 13 12.23 4.81 -49.60
C PHE A 13 11.26 5.60 -48.72
N PRO A 14 10.70 6.71 -49.17
CA PRO A 14 9.87 7.59 -48.32
C PRO A 14 8.42 7.11 -48.11
N LEU A 15 8.01 5.98 -48.68
CA LEU A 15 6.59 5.50 -48.56
C LEU A 15 6.25 4.85 -47.22
N THR A 16 7.20 4.25 -46.55
CA THR A 16 6.96 3.57 -45.26
C THR A 16 6.71 4.56 -44.11
N ASN A 17 7.36 5.70 -44.11
CA ASN A 17 7.17 6.75 -43.09
C ASN A 17 5.85 7.48 -43.23
N PHE A 18 5.31 7.60 -44.45
CA PHE A 18 4.00 8.22 -44.69
C PHE A 18 2.84 7.35 -44.19
N LEU A 19 2.92 6.04 -44.40
CA LEU A 19 1.92 5.08 -43.92
C LEU A 19 1.91 4.93 -42.39
N LEU A 20 3.08 4.95 -41.74
CA LEU A 20 3.15 4.93 -40.26
C LEU A 20 2.62 6.24 -39.64
N SER A 21 2.86 7.39 -40.27
CA SER A 21 2.34 8.67 -39.82
C SER A 21 0.81 8.75 -39.95
N LEU A 22 0.26 8.18 -41.03
CA LEU A 22 -1.20 8.09 -41.23
C LEU A 22 -1.88 7.14 -40.24
N MET A 23 -1.26 6.00 -39.95
CA MET A 23 -1.76 5.05 -38.94
C MET A 23 -1.75 5.64 -37.52
N ASN A 24 -0.69 6.35 -37.13
CA ASN A 24 -0.62 6.99 -35.82
C ASN A 24 -1.61 8.17 -35.66
N SER A 25 -1.93 8.85 -36.76
CA SER A 25 -2.94 9.94 -36.77
C SER A 25 -4.37 9.40 -36.70
N LEU A 26 -4.64 8.21 -37.22
CA LEU A 26 -5.96 7.56 -37.17
C LEU A 26 -6.22 6.87 -35.81
N LEU A 27 -5.19 6.37 -35.15
CA LEU A 27 -5.29 5.78 -33.80
C LEU A 27 -5.46 6.78 -32.67
N ALA A 28 -5.10 8.06 -32.91
CA ALA A 28 -5.22 9.12 -31.90
C ALA A 28 -6.62 9.78 -31.82
N ARG A 29 -7.57 9.39 -32.65
CA ARG A 29 -8.94 9.95 -32.70
C ARG A 29 -10.01 8.88 -32.79
N SER A 30 -10.11 8.01 -31.80
CA SER A 30 -11.27 7.14 -31.63
C SER A 30 -12.37 7.88 -30.88
N MET A 31 -13.29 8.49 -31.61
CA MET A 31 -14.61 8.87 -31.11
C MET A 31 -15.71 8.13 -31.90
N PRO A 32 -16.68 7.48 -31.23
CA PRO A 32 -17.61 6.54 -31.89
C PRO A 32 -18.86 7.17 -32.52
N SER A 33 -18.84 8.40 -33.01
CA SER A 33 -20.06 9.06 -33.49
C SER A 33 -20.07 9.56 -34.95
N CYS A 34 -19.07 9.24 -35.80
CA CYS A 34 -18.98 9.81 -37.15
C CYS A 34 -18.79 8.83 -38.31
N LEU A 35 -19.01 7.53 -38.13
CA LEU A 35 -18.78 6.54 -39.20
C LEU A 35 -19.88 6.33 -40.26
N PRO A 36 -21.17 6.71 -40.09
CA PRO A 36 -22.14 6.51 -41.18
C PRO A 36 -22.13 7.55 -42.31
N SER A 37 -21.60 8.76 -42.06
CA SER A 37 -21.77 9.86 -43.03
C SER A 37 -20.62 9.99 -44.04
N CYS A 38 -19.45 9.44 -43.77
CA CYS A 38 -18.31 9.54 -44.68
C CYS A 38 -18.29 8.48 -45.80
N LEU A 39 -18.91 7.33 -45.61
CA LEU A 39 -18.99 6.28 -46.61
C LEU A 39 -20.06 6.58 -47.69
N ALA A 40 -21.10 7.35 -47.38
CA ALA A 40 -22.17 7.69 -48.33
C ALA A 40 -21.78 8.77 -49.36
N SER A 41 -20.73 9.56 -49.09
CA SER A 41 -20.31 10.66 -49.98
C SER A 41 -19.18 10.31 -50.97
N PHE A 42 -18.52 9.18 -50.79
CA PHE A 42 -17.36 8.80 -51.60
C PHE A 42 -17.73 7.86 -52.79
N LEU A 43 -18.77 7.09 -52.71
CA LEU A 43 -19.17 6.12 -53.76
C LEU A 43 -19.72 6.71 -55.08
N PRO A 44 -20.38 7.88 -55.13
CA PRO A 44 -20.89 8.41 -56.41
C PRO A 44 -19.87 9.06 -57.29
N ARG A 45 -18.70 9.47 -56.79
CA ARG A 45 -17.68 10.22 -57.56
C ARG A 45 -16.66 9.35 -58.31
N ILE A 46 -16.56 8.07 -58.00
CA ILE A 46 -15.62 7.17 -58.67
C ILE A 46 -16.22 6.51 -59.91
N MET A 47 -17.55 6.58 -60.09
CA MET A 47 -18.25 5.92 -61.22
C MET A 47 -18.47 6.79 -62.47
N GLN A 48 -18.00 8.05 -62.50
CA GLN A 48 -18.22 8.95 -63.63
C GLN A 48 -16.93 9.40 -64.35
N GLY A 49 -16.07 8.49 -64.70
CA GLY A 49 -14.97 8.85 -65.57
C GLY A 49 -13.79 7.91 -65.57
N SER A 50 -13.91 6.80 -66.32
CA SER A 50 -12.82 6.24 -67.09
C SER A 50 -13.13 4.83 -67.62
N LYS A 51 -12.77 4.59 -68.85
CA LYS A 51 -13.05 3.39 -69.62
C LYS A 51 -12.52 2.13 -68.98
N ALA A 52 -13.46 1.20 -68.73
CA ALA A 52 -13.21 -0.12 -68.16
C ALA A 52 -12.24 -0.98 -68.97
N ARG A 53 -11.08 -1.28 -68.37
CA ARG A 53 -10.29 -2.52 -68.69
C ARG A 53 -9.26 -2.97 -67.64
N LEU A 54 -9.16 -2.31 -66.48
CA LEU A 54 -8.15 -2.67 -65.48
C LEU A 54 -8.68 -2.79 -64.04
N MET A 55 -9.91 -3.20 -63.81
CA MET A 55 -10.54 -3.13 -62.48
C MET A 55 -10.88 -4.44 -61.73
N PRO A 56 -10.60 -5.68 -62.16
CA PRO A 56 -10.87 -6.81 -61.26
C PRO A 56 -9.85 -6.99 -60.12
N SER A 57 -8.57 -6.63 -60.36
CA SER A 57 -7.54 -6.88 -59.37
C SER A 57 -7.48 -5.84 -58.26
N LEU A 58 -7.81 -4.57 -58.55
CA LEU A 58 -7.81 -3.52 -57.51
C LEU A 58 -9.01 -3.66 -56.54
N LEU A 59 -10.18 -4.02 -57.06
CA LEU A 59 -11.36 -4.27 -56.20
C LEU A 59 -11.22 -5.53 -55.35
N ALA A 60 -10.59 -6.59 -55.88
CA ALA A 60 -10.32 -7.81 -55.14
C ALA A 60 -9.31 -7.52 -53.99
N ASN A 61 -8.27 -6.73 -54.24
CA ASN A 61 -7.27 -6.40 -53.22
C ASN A 61 -7.85 -5.43 -52.14
N CYS A 62 -8.71 -4.50 -52.53
CA CYS A 62 -9.42 -3.67 -51.55
C CYS A 62 -10.40 -4.49 -50.69
N PHE A 63 -11.08 -5.46 -51.26
CA PHE A 63 -11.99 -6.34 -50.50
C PHE A 63 -11.24 -7.26 -49.53
N ILE A 64 -10.06 -7.76 -49.92
CA ILE A 64 -9.20 -8.60 -49.07
C ILE A 64 -8.63 -7.74 -47.91
N VAL A 65 -8.23 -6.49 -48.15
CA VAL A 65 -7.74 -5.60 -47.11
C VAL A 65 -8.87 -5.18 -46.12
N VAL A 66 -10.05 -4.91 -46.63
CA VAL A 66 -11.21 -4.60 -45.79
C VAL A 66 -11.64 -5.83 -44.98
N LEU A 67 -11.67 -7.03 -45.59
CA LEU A 67 -12.00 -8.27 -44.89
C LEU A 67 -10.94 -8.65 -43.83
N SER A 68 -9.67 -8.34 -44.08
CA SER A 68 -8.58 -8.58 -43.11
C SER A 68 -8.68 -7.63 -41.89
N ILE A 69 -9.23 -6.43 -42.07
CA ILE A 69 -9.45 -5.49 -40.96
C ILE A 69 -10.62 -5.95 -40.07
N PHE A 70 -11.62 -6.64 -40.64
CA PHE A 70 -12.72 -7.23 -39.87
C PHE A 70 -12.41 -8.59 -39.24
N LEU A 71 -11.29 -9.23 -39.63
CA LEU A 71 -10.80 -10.49 -39.06
C LEU A 71 -9.71 -10.30 -37.99
N ILE A 72 -9.41 -9.06 -37.61
CA ILE A 72 -8.64 -8.80 -36.38
C ILE A 72 -9.55 -9.29 -35.25
N PRO A 73 -9.22 -10.38 -34.54
CA PRO A 73 -10.01 -10.77 -33.38
C PRO A 73 -10.03 -9.56 -32.45
N ALA A 74 -11.22 -9.05 -32.15
CA ALA A 74 -11.36 -8.11 -31.04
C ALA A 74 -10.66 -8.79 -29.87
N GLN A 75 -9.52 -8.26 -29.46
CA GLN A 75 -8.89 -8.67 -28.21
C GLN A 75 -9.98 -8.40 -27.19
N VAL A 76 -10.63 -9.46 -26.73
CA VAL A 76 -11.49 -9.42 -25.56
C VAL A 76 -10.55 -8.99 -24.45
N MET A 77 -10.48 -7.67 -24.21
CA MET A 77 -9.87 -7.14 -23.02
C MET A 77 -10.68 -7.77 -21.90
N ALA A 78 -10.08 -8.73 -21.20
CA ALA A 78 -10.70 -9.28 -20.00
C ALA A 78 -11.08 -8.12 -19.10
N ASP A 79 -12.34 -8.08 -18.67
CA ASP A 79 -12.75 -7.08 -17.68
C ASP A 79 -11.76 -7.11 -16.52
N PRO A 80 -11.30 -5.95 -16.03
CA PRO A 80 -10.40 -5.93 -14.90
C PRO A 80 -11.04 -6.69 -13.73
N PRO A 81 -10.29 -7.45 -12.95
CA PRO A 81 -10.83 -8.26 -11.86
C PRO A 81 -11.65 -7.37 -10.93
N ARG A 82 -12.91 -7.75 -10.69
CA ARG A 82 -13.78 -7.03 -9.76
C ARG A 82 -13.42 -7.44 -8.34
N PHE A 83 -12.84 -6.51 -7.60
CA PHE A 83 -12.58 -6.69 -6.18
C PHE A 83 -13.83 -6.38 -5.35
N ALA A 84 -13.99 -7.09 -4.23
CA ALA A 84 -15.06 -6.81 -3.27
C ALA A 84 -14.95 -5.37 -2.76
N GLN A 85 -16.08 -4.72 -2.55
CA GLN A 85 -16.14 -3.38 -1.97
C GLN A 85 -16.51 -3.46 -0.49
N VAL A 86 -16.04 -2.50 0.27
CA VAL A 86 -16.36 -2.39 1.70
C VAL A 86 -17.80 -1.90 1.84
N ASP A 87 -18.64 -2.66 2.54
CA ASP A 87 -20.05 -2.34 2.81
C ASP A 87 -20.21 -1.93 4.28
N PRO A 88 -20.75 -0.74 4.59
CA PRO A 88 -20.94 -0.30 5.97
C PRO A 88 -21.91 -1.16 6.80
N ARG A 89 -22.68 -2.04 6.16
CA ARG A 89 -23.61 -2.96 6.83
C ARG A 89 -22.96 -4.27 7.28
N THR A 90 -21.74 -4.55 6.82
CA THR A 90 -21.01 -5.77 7.20
C THR A 90 -20.53 -5.66 8.65
N THR A 91 -20.79 -6.69 9.43
CA THR A 91 -20.27 -6.85 10.78
C THR A 91 -19.04 -7.76 10.76
N LEU A 92 -17.95 -7.32 11.36
CA LEU A 92 -16.76 -8.14 11.51
C LEU A 92 -17.04 -9.32 12.45
N SER A 93 -16.56 -10.50 12.11
CA SER A 93 -16.80 -11.75 12.81
C SER A 93 -15.47 -12.43 13.20
N PHE A 94 -15.23 -12.58 14.48
CA PHE A 94 -14.02 -13.24 14.99
C PHE A 94 -14.34 -14.67 15.44
N PRO A 95 -13.44 -15.65 15.17
CA PRO A 95 -12.03 -15.49 14.75
C PRO A 95 -11.82 -15.33 13.24
N ARG A 96 -12.85 -15.43 12.37
CA ARG A 96 -12.71 -15.38 10.91
C ARG A 96 -11.89 -14.15 10.45
N ASP A 97 -12.20 -12.97 10.95
CA ASP A 97 -11.62 -11.73 10.48
C ASP A 97 -10.26 -11.38 11.11
N PHE A 98 -9.62 -12.34 11.78
CA PHE A 98 -8.17 -12.36 11.97
C PHE A 98 -7.43 -12.90 10.73
N GLY A 99 -8.12 -13.67 9.87
CA GLY A 99 -7.58 -14.25 8.66
C GLY A 99 -7.53 -13.28 7.48
N SER A 100 -7.01 -13.74 6.35
CA SER A 100 -6.92 -12.95 5.13
C SER A 100 -8.26 -12.86 4.38
N HIS A 101 -8.39 -11.78 3.58
CA HIS A 101 -9.59 -11.44 2.81
C HIS A 101 -9.23 -11.33 1.32
N PRO A 102 -8.98 -12.46 0.61
CA PRO A 102 -8.44 -12.46 -0.74
C PRO A 102 -9.38 -11.84 -1.79
N ASP A 103 -10.65 -11.60 -1.46
CA ASP A 103 -11.62 -10.93 -2.33
C ASP A 103 -11.35 -9.43 -2.45
N PHE A 104 -10.64 -8.86 -1.49
CA PHE A 104 -10.25 -7.46 -1.49
C PHE A 104 -8.89 -7.26 -2.17
N ARG A 105 -8.66 -6.05 -2.72
CA ARG A 105 -7.46 -5.72 -3.46
C ARG A 105 -6.22 -5.69 -2.57
N THR A 106 -6.31 -5.06 -1.39
CA THR A 106 -5.19 -4.86 -0.47
C THR A 106 -5.57 -5.16 0.97
N GLU A 107 -4.58 -5.60 1.74
CA GLU A 107 -4.74 -5.96 3.14
C GLU A 107 -3.39 -5.89 3.83
N TRP A 108 -3.37 -5.53 5.11
CA TRP A 108 -2.15 -5.53 5.90
C TRP A 108 -2.37 -5.85 7.36
N TRP A 109 -1.38 -6.51 7.94
CA TRP A 109 -1.19 -6.73 9.37
C TRP A 109 0.04 -5.93 9.77
N TYR A 110 -0.12 -4.96 10.66
CA TYR A 110 0.89 -3.98 11.02
C TYR A 110 1.08 -3.97 12.52
N ALA A 111 2.14 -4.65 13.01
CA ALA A 111 2.52 -4.71 14.41
C ALA A 111 3.67 -3.74 14.67
N THR A 112 3.48 -2.81 15.59
CA THR A 112 4.48 -1.83 16.01
C THR A 112 4.53 -1.73 17.52
N GLY A 113 5.68 -1.33 18.06
CA GLY A 113 5.78 -1.22 19.50
C GLY A 113 7.12 -0.80 20.01
N TRP A 114 7.18 -0.78 21.32
CA TRP A 114 8.37 -0.48 22.08
C TRP A 114 8.85 -1.71 22.82
N LEU A 115 10.16 -1.92 22.81
CA LEU A 115 10.84 -2.98 23.53
C LEU A 115 11.79 -2.36 24.55
N GLN A 116 11.98 -3.06 25.65
CA GLN A 116 12.93 -2.73 26.68
C GLN A 116 13.84 -3.92 26.93
N THR A 117 15.13 -3.69 26.95
CA THR A 117 16.15 -4.68 27.34
C THR A 117 16.30 -4.75 28.85
N ALA A 118 16.97 -5.76 29.37
CA ALA A 118 17.20 -5.91 30.81
C ALA A 118 18.03 -4.78 31.42
N ASP A 119 18.90 -4.14 30.62
CA ASP A 119 19.71 -2.97 31.03
C ASP A 119 18.96 -1.63 30.83
N GLY A 120 17.64 -1.69 30.54
CA GLY A 120 16.76 -0.51 30.47
C GLY A 120 16.77 0.23 29.15
N LYS A 121 17.49 -0.23 28.11
CA LYS A 121 17.47 0.40 26.80
C LYS A 121 16.11 0.29 26.16
N GLN A 122 15.69 1.39 25.51
CA GLN A 122 14.45 1.47 24.77
C GLN A 122 14.72 1.29 23.28
N LEU A 123 13.91 0.45 22.64
CA LEU A 123 13.98 0.14 21.22
C LEU A 123 12.57 0.26 20.62
N GLY A 124 12.49 0.64 19.35
CA GLY A 124 11.25 0.55 18.58
C GLY A 124 11.30 -0.64 17.64
N PHE A 125 10.16 -1.28 17.38
CA PHE A 125 10.07 -2.31 16.35
C PHE A 125 8.83 -2.15 15.50
N GLN A 126 8.93 -2.59 14.25
CA GLN A 126 7.84 -2.66 13.30
C GLN A 126 7.94 -3.97 12.51
N VAL A 127 6.80 -4.60 12.34
CA VAL A 127 6.59 -5.79 11.51
C VAL A 127 5.31 -5.60 10.73
N THR A 128 5.41 -5.59 9.40
CA THR A 128 4.25 -5.47 8.54
C THR A 128 4.23 -6.60 7.52
N PHE A 129 3.07 -7.20 7.35
CA PHE A 129 2.78 -8.06 6.22
C PHE A 129 1.67 -7.41 5.41
N PHE A 130 1.88 -7.31 4.10
CA PHE A 130 0.88 -6.86 3.15
C PHE A 130 0.50 -8.01 2.24
N ARG A 131 -0.77 -8.07 1.89
CA ARG A 131 -1.30 -8.90 0.83
C ARG A 131 -1.90 -7.99 -0.25
N SER A 132 -1.50 -8.17 -1.48
CA SER A 132 -2.07 -7.46 -2.62
C SER A 132 -2.56 -8.47 -3.66
N ALA A 133 -3.83 -8.36 -4.03
CA ALA A 133 -4.34 -9.07 -5.19
C ALA A 133 -3.80 -8.41 -6.46
N THR A 134 -3.43 -9.21 -7.42
CA THR A 134 -2.98 -8.73 -8.74
C THR A 134 -4.16 -8.59 -9.69
N GLU A 135 -3.90 -8.07 -10.89
CA GLU A 135 -4.91 -7.97 -11.95
C GLU A 135 -5.16 -9.30 -12.68
N HIS A 136 -4.48 -10.39 -12.29
CA HIS A 136 -4.78 -11.71 -12.84
C HIS A 136 -6.13 -12.20 -12.32
N GLU A 137 -6.96 -12.68 -13.25
CA GLU A 137 -8.25 -13.25 -12.90
C GLU A 137 -8.12 -14.35 -11.84
N ARG A 138 -8.95 -14.29 -10.82
CA ARG A 138 -8.98 -15.28 -9.74
C ARG A 138 -9.32 -16.68 -10.27
N ALA A 139 -10.16 -16.75 -11.30
CA ALA A 139 -10.55 -17.99 -11.98
C ALA A 139 -9.48 -18.55 -12.94
N ASN A 140 -8.38 -17.82 -13.18
CA ASN A 140 -7.31 -18.30 -14.04
C ASN A 140 -6.81 -19.66 -13.53
N PRO A 141 -6.90 -20.74 -14.34
CA PRO A 141 -6.54 -22.08 -13.89
C PRO A 141 -5.03 -22.28 -13.71
N SER A 142 -4.22 -21.38 -14.27
CA SER A 142 -2.77 -21.49 -14.20
C SER A 142 -2.27 -21.29 -12.77
N LYS A 143 -1.57 -22.29 -12.24
CA LYS A 143 -0.83 -22.19 -10.99
C LYS A 143 0.32 -21.17 -11.07
N PHE A 144 0.75 -20.80 -12.27
CA PHE A 144 1.81 -19.82 -12.50
C PHE A 144 1.31 -18.37 -12.52
N ALA A 145 -0.01 -18.12 -12.60
CA ALA A 145 -0.56 -16.78 -12.47
C ALA A 145 -0.37 -16.28 -11.03
N PRO A 146 0.35 -15.18 -10.78
CA PRO A 146 0.60 -14.66 -9.43
C PRO A 146 -0.61 -13.89 -8.93
N LYS A 147 -1.68 -14.58 -8.54
CA LYS A 147 -2.95 -13.98 -8.12
C LYS A 147 -2.83 -13.11 -6.87
N GLN A 148 -1.90 -13.42 -5.99
CA GLN A 148 -1.64 -12.72 -4.75
C GLN A 148 -0.14 -12.50 -4.58
N LEU A 149 0.23 -11.32 -4.13
CA LEU A 149 1.57 -10.97 -3.67
C LEU A 149 1.55 -10.76 -2.17
N ILE A 150 2.55 -11.30 -1.49
CA ILE A 150 2.80 -11.05 -0.07
C ILE A 150 4.09 -10.25 0.01
N VAL A 151 4.03 -9.12 0.68
CA VAL A 151 5.17 -8.26 1.00
C VAL A 151 5.32 -8.21 2.50
N ALA A 152 6.54 -8.18 3.00
CA ALA A 152 6.78 -7.98 4.43
C ALA A 152 7.93 -7.02 4.67
N HIS A 153 7.76 -6.20 5.69
CA HIS A 153 8.77 -5.30 6.22
C HIS A 153 9.03 -5.60 7.69
N ALA A 154 10.29 -5.53 8.07
CA ALA A 154 10.73 -5.59 9.47
C ALA A 154 11.66 -4.42 9.74
N ALA A 155 11.48 -3.73 10.85
CA ALA A 155 12.34 -2.62 11.23
C ALA A 155 12.61 -2.59 12.73
N LEU A 156 13.83 -2.16 13.07
CA LEU A 156 14.32 -1.98 14.43
C LEU A 156 14.90 -0.57 14.58
N SER A 157 14.32 0.21 15.49
CA SER A 157 14.84 1.51 15.91
C SER A 157 15.68 1.34 17.17
N ASP A 158 16.95 1.63 17.05
CA ASP A 158 17.90 1.63 18.19
C ASP A 158 18.68 2.96 18.16
N PRO A 159 18.48 3.84 19.14
CA PRO A 159 19.18 5.13 19.21
C PRO A 159 20.72 5.02 19.21
N THR A 160 21.27 3.88 19.63
CA THR A 160 22.72 3.68 19.59
C THR A 160 23.27 3.53 18.17
N ILE A 161 22.40 3.24 17.20
CA ILE A 161 22.76 3.14 15.77
C ILE A 161 22.49 4.47 15.05
N GLY A 162 21.53 5.25 15.54
CA GLY A 162 21.17 6.55 15.01
C GLY A 162 20.40 6.54 13.68
N LYS A 163 20.03 5.36 13.18
CA LYS A 163 19.17 5.16 11.98
C LYS A 163 18.34 3.90 12.10
N LEU A 164 17.24 3.86 11.38
CA LEU A 164 16.39 2.68 11.28
C LEU A 164 17.16 1.54 10.59
N GLN A 165 17.22 0.37 11.22
CA GLN A 165 17.60 -0.87 10.57
C GLN A 165 16.31 -1.50 10.01
N HIS A 166 16.30 -1.89 8.75
CA HIS A 166 15.13 -2.52 8.15
C HIS A 166 15.51 -3.56 7.10
N ASP A 167 14.60 -4.49 6.86
CA ASP A 167 14.66 -5.48 5.80
C ASP A 167 13.28 -5.64 5.18
N GLN A 168 13.23 -6.11 3.93
CA GLN A 168 12.00 -6.25 3.18
C GLN A 168 12.04 -7.49 2.31
N ARG A 169 10.88 -8.11 2.12
CA ARG A 169 10.69 -9.28 1.28
C ARG A 169 9.42 -9.17 0.46
N VAL A 170 9.44 -9.80 -0.70
CA VAL A 170 8.25 -9.94 -1.55
C VAL A 170 8.28 -11.30 -2.22
N ALA A 171 7.15 -11.98 -2.24
CA ALA A 171 6.95 -13.17 -3.05
C ALA A 171 5.49 -13.29 -3.48
N ARG A 172 5.28 -14.03 -4.56
CA ARG A 172 3.95 -14.48 -4.94
C ARG A 172 3.45 -15.54 -3.94
N ALA A 173 2.16 -15.59 -3.70
CA ALA A 173 1.56 -16.68 -2.94
C ALA A 173 1.67 -18.01 -3.69
N GLY A 174 1.82 -19.11 -2.96
CA GLY A 174 1.95 -20.47 -3.48
C GLY A 174 3.40 -20.93 -3.64
N PHE A 175 3.58 -22.16 -4.10
CA PHE A 175 4.87 -22.84 -4.29
C PHE A 175 5.75 -22.90 -3.05
N GLY A 176 5.17 -22.78 -1.85
CA GLY A 176 5.93 -22.73 -0.59
C GLY A 176 6.65 -21.38 -0.35
N LEU A 177 6.51 -20.39 -1.25
CA LEU A 177 7.18 -19.10 -1.14
C LEU A 177 6.49 -18.18 -0.14
N ALA A 178 5.17 -18.06 -0.26
CA ALA A 178 4.34 -17.27 0.65
C ALA A 178 2.92 -17.86 0.74
N GLN A 179 2.29 -17.66 1.90
CA GLN A 179 0.92 -18.08 2.15
C GLN A 179 0.26 -17.21 3.21
N THR A 180 -1.07 -17.16 3.18
CA THR A 180 -1.93 -16.60 4.24
C THR A 180 -3.09 -17.55 4.49
N SER A 181 -3.58 -17.59 5.73
CA SER A 181 -4.80 -18.32 6.09
C SER A 181 -6.00 -17.36 6.06
N GLU A 182 -7.15 -17.85 5.63
CA GLU A 182 -8.42 -17.10 5.65
C GLU A 182 -9.19 -17.24 6.97
N THR A 183 -8.73 -18.07 7.89
CA THR A 183 -9.46 -18.39 9.14
C THR A 183 -8.83 -17.75 10.39
N THR A 184 -7.56 -17.40 10.32
CA THR A 184 -6.78 -16.78 11.41
C THR A 184 -5.55 -16.11 10.82
N THR A 185 -4.88 -15.23 11.58
CA THR A 185 -3.57 -14.72 11.20
C THR A 185 -2.57 -15.88 11.19
N ASP A 186 -2.27 -16.36 10.01
CA ASP A 186 -1.17 -17.29 9.72
C ASP A 186 -0.56 -16.85 8.41
N ILE A 187 0.51 -16.08 8.50
CA ILE A 187 1.17 -15.45 7.35
C ILE A 187 2.61 -15.90 7.32
N LYS A 188 3.00 -16.47 6.20
CA LYS A 188 4.36 -16.94 5.98
C LYS A 188 4.92 -16.37 4.68
N LEU A 189 6.14 -15.85 4.74
CA LEU A 189 6.91 -15.37 3.60
C LEU A 189 8.35 -15.87 3.73
N GLY A 190 8.67 -16.96 3.03
CA GLY A 190 9.90 -17.70 3.26
C GLY A 190 9.99 -18.22 4.69
N ASN A 191 10.98 -17.75 5.44
CA ASN A 191 11.15 -18.04 6.87
C ASN A 191 10.68 -16.90 7.80
N TRP A 192 9.98 -15.90 7.29
CA TRP A 192 9.30 -14.87 8.08
C TRP A 192 7.88 -15.33 8.39
N LEU A 193 7.48 -15.20 9.64
CA LEU A 193 6.20 -15.70 10.14
C LEU A 193 5.53 -14.70 11.07
N MET A 194 4.22 -14.54 10.93
CA MET A 194 3.31 -14.03 11.96
C MET A 194 2.16 -15.01 12.09
N LEU A 195 2.02 -15.62 13.25
CA LEU A 195 1.03 -16.66 13.54
C LEU A 195 0.23 -16.28 14.78
N ARG A 196 -1.10 -16.25 14.68
CA ARG A 196 -2.01 -16.21 15.83
C ARG A 196 -2.31 -17.63 16.29
N GLU A 197 -1.86 -17.97 17.48
CA GLU A 197 -2.08 -19.26 18.10
C GLU A 197 -3.53 -19.42 18.62
N ALA A 198 -3.94 -20.64 18.92
CA ALA A 198 -5.29 -20.94 19.44
C ALA A 198 -5.62 -20.23 20.76
N ASN A 199 -4.60 -19.91 21.57
CA ASN A 199 -4.74 -19.15 22.81
C ASN A 199 -4.84 -17.63 22.59
N GLY A 200 -4.84 -17.16 21.33
CA GLY A 200 -4.94 -15.78 20.93
C GLY A 200 -3.61 -15.00 20.90
N ARG A 201 -2.49 -15.60 21.29
CA ARG A 201 -1.17 -14.97 21.21
C ARG A 201 -0.68 -14.93 19.76
N TYR A 202 0.11 -13.93 19.45
CA TYR A 202 0.81 -13.84 18.18
C TYR A 202 2.27 -14.22 18.36
N ARG A 203 2.72 -15.16 17.56
CA ARG A 203 4.14 -15.48 17.44
C ARG A 203 4.70 -14.80 16.19
N VAL A 204 5.79 -14.07 16.35
CA VAL A 204 6.50 -13.34 15.29
C VAL A 204 7.93 -13.84 15.22
N THR A 205 8.27 -14.49 14.12
CA THR A 205 9.64 -14.98 13.89
C THR A 205 10.14 -14.40 12.57
N LEU A 206 11.06 -13.46 12.62
CA LEU A 206 11.60 -12.76 11.47
C LEU A 206 13.13 -12.67 11.53
N PRO A 207 13.85 -13.62 10.90
CA PRO A 207 15.29 -13.47 10.67
C PRO A 207 15.54 -12.49 9.51
N ALA A 208 15.73 -11.22 9.83
CA ALA A 208 16.14 -10.18 8.90
C ALA A 208 17.67 -10.21 8.70
N ARG A 209 18.17 -9.39 7.77
CA ARG A 209 19.60 -9.37 7.39
C ARG A 209 20.51 -8.99 8.55
N ASP A 210 20.18 -7.90 9.26
CA ASP A 210 21.04 -7.28 10.27
C ASP A 210 20.54 -7.51 11.70
N PHE A 211 19.34 -8.07 11.84
CA PHE A 211 18.73 -8.40 13.13
C PHE A 211 17.71 -9.53 12.97
N SER A 212 17.22 -10.08 14.06
CA SER A 212 16.07 -10.97 14.04
C SER A 212 15.12 -10.69 15.18
N PHE A 213 13.85 -11.00 14.95
CA PHE A 213 12.81 -11.03 15.97
C PHE A 213 12.35 -12.47 16.24
N ASP A 214 12.24 -12.83 17.51
CA ASP A 214 11.47 -13.96 18.01
C ASP A 214 10.64 -13.44 19.18
N LEU A 215 9.45 -12.95 18.85
CA LEU A 215 8.57 -12.22 19.77
C LEU A 215 7.24 -12.92 19.92
N THR A 216 6.70 -12.87 21.14
CA THR A 216 5.32 -13.24 21.46
C THR A 216 4.56 -11.98 21.84
N LEU A 217 3.44 -11.71 21.14
CA LEU A 217 2.54 -10.61 21.44
C LEU A 217 1.28 -11.20 22.08
N THR A 218 0.99 -10.80 23.30
CA THR A 218 -0.14 -11.34 24.09
C THR A 218 -1.22 -10.27 24.22
N PRO A 219 -2.44 -10.49 23.70
CA PRO A 219 -3.56 -9.59 23.91
C PRO A 219 -3.88 -9.43 25.40
N THR A 220 -4.02 -8.19 25.84
CA THR A 220 -4.38 -7.85 27.23
C THR A 220 -5.70 -7.12 27.33
N GLN A 221 -6.26 -6.72 26.20
CA GLN A 221 -7.50 -5.94 26.10
C GLN A 221 -8.33 -6.42 24.90
N PRO A 222 -9.64 -6.14 24.88
CA PRO A 222 -10.48 -6.46 23.74
C PRO A 222 -10.04 -5.76 22.46
N ILE A 223 -10.40 -6.35 21.33
CA ILE A 223 -10.24 -5.76 19.99
C ILE A 223 -10.88 -4.37 19.96
N LEU A 224 -10.25 -3.43 19.25
CA LEU A 224 -10.74 -2.09 19.01
C LEU A 224 -11.18 -2.00 17.55
N LEU A 225 -12.49 -1.98 17.30
CA LEU A 225 -13.06 -1.77 15.99
C LEU A 225 -12.95 -0.28 15.63
N GLN A 226 -12.27 0.03 14.54
CA GLN A 226 -12.03 1.41 14.11
C GLN A 226 -13.22 1.96 13.31
N GLY A 227 -13.47 3.27 13.40
CA GLY A 227 -14.60 3.90 12.73
C GLY A 227 -15.95 3.41 13.26
N SER A 228 -16.90 3.16 12.36
CA SER A 228 -18.23 2.63 12.73
C SER A 228 -18.19 1.10 12.75
N GLN A 229 -17.93 0.51 13.92
CA GLN A 229 -17.90 -0.95 14.12
C GLN A 229 -16.98 -1.70 13.14
N GLY A 230 -15.80 -1.10 12.84
CA GLY A 230 -14.84 -1.67 11.91
C GLY A 230 -14.92 -1.11 10.48
N TYR A 231 -15.98 -0.41 10.11
CA TYR A 231 -16.05 0.33 8.85
C TYR A 231 -15.37 1.70 9.02
N SER A 232 -14.14 1.83 8.51
CA SER A 232 -13.28 3.01 8.66
C SER A 232 -13.18 3.78 7.35
N ARG A 233 -13.82 4.94 7.28
CA ARG A 233 -13.74 5.82 6.11
C ARG A 233 -12.37 6.46 5.97
N LYS A 234 -11.90 6.56 4.71
CA LYS A 234 -10.62 7.16 4.33
C LYS A 234 -10.79 8.34 3.37
N GLY A 235 -12.04 8.68 3.06
CA GLY A 235 -12.35 9.78 2.15
C GLY A 235 -13.84 10.13 2.14
N PRO A 236 -14.23 11.12 1.30
CA PRO A 236 -15.60 11.63 1.24
C PRO A 236 -16.59 10.63 0.63
N LYS A 237 -16.14 9.72 -0.22
CA LYS A 237 -17.01 8.73 -0.87
C LYS A 237 -17.14 7.48 -0.01
N PRO A 238 -18.31 6.83 0.03
CA PRO A 238 -18.53 5.62 0.84
C PRO A 238 -17.55 4.48 0.52
N GLU A 239 -17.21 4.28 -0.76
CA GLU A 239 -16.27 3.25 -1.21
C GLU A 239 -14.82 3.51 -0.77
N GLN A 240 -14.48 4.74 -0.41
CA GLN A 240 -13.17 5.10 0.16
C GLN A 240 -13.15 4.74 1.65
N ALA A 241 -13.13 3.46 1.93
CA ALA A 241 -13.17 2.89 3.27
C ALA A 241 -12.42 1.56 3.33
N SER A 242 -12.14 1.13 4.53
CA SER A 242 -11.58 -0.18 4.84
C SER A 242 -12.38 -0.85 5.95
N TYR A 243 -12.29 -2.16 6.04
CA TYR A 243 -12.53 -2.85 7.30
C TYR A 243 -11.24 -2.78 8.11
N TYR A 244 -11.37 -2.38 9.38
CA TYR A 244 -10.22 -2.06 10.20
C TYR A 244 -10.47 -2.37 11.66
N HIS A 245 -9.63 -3.22 12.22
CA HIS A 245 -9.57 -3.41 13.66
C HIS A 245 -8.14 -3.32 14.17
N SER A 246 -8.01 -3.00 15.45
CA SER A 246 -6.73 -2.91 16.16
C SER A 246 -6.75 -3.77 17.40
N GLU A 247 -5.58 -4.26 17.78
CA GLU A 247 -5.33 -4.85 19.10
C GLU A 247 -4.27 -4.01 19.82
N PRO A 248 -4.70 -3.04 20.63
CA PRO A 248 -3.79 -2.22 21.43
C PRO A 248 -3.36 -2.94 22.70
N GLN A 249 -2.35 -2.37 23.37
CA GLN A 249 -1.85 -2.83 24.67
C GLN A 249 -1.37 -4.30 24.66
N LEU A 250 -0.93 -4.81 23.50
CA LEU A 250 -0.33 -6.14 23.43
C LEU A 250 0.93 -6.20 24.29
N GLN A 251 0.98 -7.14 25.25
CA GLN A 251 2.21 -7.40 25.99
C GLN A 251 3.21 -8.14 25.12
N VAL A 252 4.43 -7.66 25.04
CA VAL A 252 5.50 -8.28 24.26
C VAL A 252 6.51 -8.93 25.17
N SER A 253 6.93 -10.16 24.80
CA SER A 253 8.05 -10.86 25.39
C SER A 253 8.81 -11.61 24.29
N GLY A 254 10.10 -11.88 24.51
CA GLY A 254 10.89 -12.64 23.56
C GLY A 254 12.33 -12.14 23.46
N ALA A 255 12.90 -12.25 22.28
CA ALA A 255 14.29 -11.86 22.05
C ALA A 255 14.47 -11.18 20.70
N ILE A 256 15.45 -10.30 20.64
CA ILE A 256 16.06 -9.79 19.42
C ILE A 256 17.48 -10.36 19.30
N SER A 257 17.91 -10.70 18.07
CA SER A 257 19.32 -11.05 17.86
C SER A 257 19.94 -10.05 16.89
N ARG A 258 21.14 -9.58 17.21
CA ARG A 258 21.91 -8.64 16.39
C ARG A 258 23.39 -8.86 16.60
N ASN A 259 24.18 -8.85 15.51
CA ASN A 259 25.63 -9.07 15.56
C ASN A 259 26.02 -10.34 16.36
N GLY A 260 25.26 -11.44 16.17
CA GLY A 260 25.48 -12.70 16.86
C GLY A 260 25.12 -12.71 18.36
N LYS A 261 24.57 -11.61 18.89
CA LYS A 261 24.12 -11.53 20.29
C LYS A 261 22.61 -11.57 20.37
N THR A 262 22.09 -12.46 21.21
CA THR A 262 20.66 -12.51 21.53
C THR A 262 20.39 -11.73 22.81
N ILE A 263 19.39 -10.86 22.78
CA ILE A 263 19.03 -9.94 23.85
C ILE A 263 17.55 -10.21 24.20
N THR A 264 17.29 -10.61 25.43
CA THR A 264 15.92 -10.75 25.93
C THR A 264 15.27 -9.37 26.04
N VAL A 265 14.03 -9.27 25.58
CA VAL A 265 13.26 -8.04 25.58
C VAL A 265 11.83 -8.28 26.10
N ASN A 266 11.26 -7.25 26.68
CA ASN A 266 9.85 -7.15 26.95
C ASN A 266 9.34 -5.78 26.44
N GLY A 267 8.01 -5.60 26.40
CA GLY A 267 7.48 -4.33 25.94
C GLY A 267 5.98 -4.32 25.73
N ARG A 268 5.54 -3.35 24.94
CA ARG A 268 4.14 -3.20 24.51
C ARG A 268 4.07 -2.93 23.03
N ALA A 269 3.03 -3.51 22.40
CA ALA A 269 2.78 -3.37 20.98
C ALA A 269 1.33 -2.94 20.70
N TRP A 270 1.15 -2.52 19.48
CA TRP A 270 -0.09 -2.27 18.80
C TRP A 270 -0.12 -3.10 17.53
N LEU A 271 -1.22 -3.77 17.23
CA LEU A 271 -1.43 -4.48 15.98
C LEU A 271 -2.64 -3.88 15.26
N ASP A 272 -2.49 -3.54 13.99
CA ASP A 272 -3.57 -3.23 13.08
C ASP A 272 -3.77 -4.35 12.07
N HIS A 273 -5.02 -4.64 11.77
CA HIS A 273 -5.40 -5.45 10.62
C HIS A 273 -6.46 -4.69 9.83
N GLU A 274 -6.16 -4.47 8.56
CA GLU A 274 -6.99 -3.63 7.72
C GLU A 274 -7.02 -4.14 6.28
N TRP A 275 -8.20 -4.13 5.63
CA TRP A 275 -8.35 -4.54 4.24
C TRP A 275 -9.37 -3.71 3.48
N SER A 276 -9.12 -3.54 2.18
CA SER A 276 -9.93 -2.73 1.30
C SER A 276 -9.63 -2.99 -0.18
N SER A 277 -10.47 -2.46 -1.04
CA SER A 277 -10.21 -2.36 -2.49
C SER A 277 -10.05 -0.92 -2.97
N THR A 278 -10.49 0.07 -2.19
CA THR A 278 -10.41 1.49 -2.52
C THR A 278 -10.12 2.28 -1.25
N VAL A 279 -8.86 2.57 -1.00
CA VAL A 279 -8.43 3.23 0.26
C VAL A 279 -8.33 4.75 0.10
N LEU A 280 -7.72 5.22 -0.99
CA LEU A 280 -7.34 6.63 -1.12
C LEU A 280 -8.17 7.39 -2.15
N ASP A 281 -8.43 8.66 -1.85
CA ASP A 281 -8.89 9.63 -2.84
C ASP A 281 -7.79 9.86 -3.89
N PRO A 282 -8.13 10.03 -5.18
CA PRO A 282 -7.15 10.32 -6.24
C PRO A 282 -6.29 11.57 -5.99
N LYS A 283 -6.76 12.51 -5.17
CA LYS A 283 -6.02 13.72 -4.78
C LYS A 283 -5.07 13.48 -3.61
N ALA A 284 -5.16 12.32 -2.95
CA ALA A 284 -4.31 12.00 -1.81
C ALA A 284 -2.87 11.74 -2.26
N VAL A 285 -1.91 12.27 -1.51
CA VAL A 285 -0.48 12.02 -1.71
C VAL A 285 0.09 11.05 -0.68
N GLY A 286 -0.61 10.83 0.43
CA GLY A 286 -0.19 9.96 1.52
C GLY A 286 -1.00 10.20 2.78
N TRP A 287 -0.56 9.62 3.88
CA TRP A 287 -1.19 9.77 5.18
C TRP A 287 -0.16 9.94 6.29
N ASP A 288 -0.65 10.46 7.42
CA ASP A 288 0.01 10.38 8.72
C ASP A 288 -0.92 9.61 9.65
N ARG A 289 -0.38 8.62 10.33
CA ARG A 289 -1.13 7.77 11.26
C ARG A 289 -0.34 7.56 12.53
N VAL A 290 -1.01 7.59 13.68
CA VAL A 290 -0.44 7.20 14.98
C VAL A 290 -1.33 6.17 15.67
N GLY A 291 -0.72 5.11 16.19
CA GLY A 291 -1.32 4.20 17.15
C GLY A 291 -0.52 4.24 18.43
N ALA A 292 -1.18 4.47 19.57
CA ALA A 292 -0.50 4.67 20.84
C ALA A 292 -1.19 3.93 22.00
N ASN A 293 -0.36 3.30 22.82
CA ASN A 293 -0.70 2.73 24.10
C ASN A 293 -0.41 3.75 25.18
N LEU A 294 -1.48 4.30 25.82
CA LEU A 294 -1.29 5.22 26.92
C LEU A 294 -0.94 4.46 28.21
N ASP A 295 -0.14 5.09 29.07
CA ASP A 295 0.42 4.46 30.27
C ASP A 295 -0.65 4.02 31.27
N ASP A 296 -1.80 4.69 31.24
CA ASP A 296 -2.95 4.40 32.08
C ASP A 296 -3.90 3.34 31.51
N GLY A 297 -3.55 2.71 30.39
CA GLY A 297 -4.31 1.62 29.76
C GLY A 297 -5.29 2.10 28.67
N ARG A 298 -5.45 3.40 28.44
CA ARG A 298 -6.18 3.92 27.28
C ARG A 298 -5.45 3.57 25.98
N ALA A 299 -6.19 3.64 24.88
CA ALA A 299 -5.65 3.39 23.55
C ALA A 299 -6.09 4.49 22.58
N LEU A 300 -5.13 5.04 21.84
CA LEU A 300 -5.36 6.16 20.93
C LEU A 300 -4.90 5.78 19.51
N MET A 301 -5.81 5.94 18.55
CA MET A 301 -5.49 5.89 17.12
C MET A 301 -5.95 7.19 16.48
N ALA A 302 -5.11 7.78 15.63
CA ALA A 302 -5.49 8.91 14.80
C ALA A 302 -4.81 8.82 13.44
N PHE A 303 -5.52 9.27 12.40
CA PHE A 303 -4.92 9.41 11.07
C PHE A 303 -5.47 10.62 10.34
N ARG A 304 -4.70 11.11 9.38
CA ARG A 304 -5.14 12.02 8.33
C ARG A 304 -4.65 11.58 6.96
N ILE A 305 -5.49 11.69 5.96
CA ILE A 305 -5.15 11.54 4.55
C ILE A 305 -4.83 12.94 4.03
N ARG A 306 -3.66 13.11 3.38
CA ARG A 306 -3.14 14.42 2.96
C ARG A 306 -3.27 14.63 1.46
N GLY A 307 -3.66 15.86 1.10
CA GLY A 307 -3.53 16.40 -0.24
C GLY A 307 -2.11 16.92 -0.54
N ALA A 308 -1.85 17.24 -1.81
CA ALA A 308 -0.54 17.74 -2.27
C ALA A 308 -0.14 19.09 -1.64
N ASP A 309 -1.12 19.89 -1.25
CA ASP A 309 -0.96 21.17 -0.55
C ASP A 309 -0.74 21.02 0.96
N GLY A 310 -0.71 19.77 1.46
CA GLY A 310 -0.60 19.46 2.88
C GLY A 310 -1.91 19.54 3.66
N SER A 311 -3.02 19.89 3.00
CA SER A 311 -4.35 19.87 3.63
C SER A 311 -4.79 18.46 4.02
N SER A 312 -5.68 18.36 5.00
CA SER A 312 -6.30 17.09 5.36
C SER A 312 -7.56 16.88 4.51
N LEU A 313 -7.50 15.91 3.58
CA LEU A 313 -8.64 15.50 2.78
C LEU A 313 -9.65 14.69 3.59
N TRP A 314 -9.15 13.90 4.53
CA TRP A 314 -9.93 13.10 5.46
C TRP A 314 -9.14 12.86 6.74
N GLN A 315 -9.81 12.80 7.88
CA GLN A 315 -9.18 12.49 9.15
C GLN A 315 -10.17 11.90 10.14
N HIS A 316 -9.67 10.99 10.98
CA HIS A 316 -10.43 10.31 12.00
C HIS A 316 -9.52 9.96 13.17
N ALA A 317 -10.07 9.96 14.38
CA ALA A 317 -9.39 9.44 15.56
C ALA A 317 -10.35 8.69 16.47
N THR A 318 -9.81 7.69 17.17
CA THR A 318 -10.51 6.91 18.20
C THR A 318 -9.67 6.90 19.45
N LEU A 319 -10.27 7.32 20.57
CA LEU A 319 -9.72 7.18 21.92
C LEU A 319 -10.60 6.20 22.70
N ARG A 320 -10.03 5.07 23.08
CA ARG A 320 -10.65 4.15 24.03
C ARG A 320 -10.24 4.53 25.44
N GLU A 321 -11.22 4.87 26.25
CA GLU A 321 -11.06 5.19 27.67
C GLU A 321 -10.78 3.92 28.50
N LYS A 322 -10.40 4.10 29.75
CA LYS A 322 -10.11 2.98 30.69
C LYS A 322 -11.29 2.04 30.93
N ASP A 323 -12.48 2.58 30.88
CA ASP A 323 -13.74 1.84 31.05
C ASP A 323 -14.25 1.18 29.75
N GLY A 324 -13.46 1.25 28.68
CA GLY A 324 -13.77 0.69 27.37
C GLY A 324 -14.63 1.59 26.47
N ARG A 325 -15.14 2.71 26.95
CA ARG A 325 -15.91 3.65 26.12
C ARG A 325 -15.04 4.23 25.01
N LEU A 326 -15.62 4.35 23.82
CA LEU A 326 -14.96 4.92 22.65
C LEU A 326 -15.39 6.37 22.46
N LYS A 327 -14.41 7.25 22.33
CA LYS A 327 -14.60 8.62 21.83
C LYS A 327 -14.05 8.67 20.41
N GLN A 328 -14.86 9.13 19.49
CA GLN A 328 -14.49 9.30 18.09
C GLN A 328 -14.43 10.77 17.74
N PHE A 329 -13.42 11.15 16.98
CA PHE A 329 -13.19 12.52 16.52
C PHE A 329 -13.12 12.52 14.99
N ASN A 330 -13.65 13.56 14.37
CA ASN A 330 -13.68 13.71 12.93
C ASN A 330 -13.45 15.17 12.52
N GLY A 331 -12.98 15.38 11.30
CA GLY A 331 -12.86 16.71 10.73
C GLY A 331 -12.03 17.64 11.62
N ASN A 332 -12.54 18.86 11.85
CA ASN A 332 -11.81 19.93 12.54
C ASN A 332 -11.48 19.65 14.02
N ALA A 333 -12.07 18.60 14.60
CA ALA A 333 -11.73 18.16 15.96
C ALA A 333 -10.32 17.53 16.04
N ILE A 334 -9.67 17.27 14.88
CA ILE A 334 -8.36 16.62 14.81
C ILE A 334 -7.36 17.57 14.15
N ARG A 335 -6.19 17.74 14.77
CA ARG A 335 -5.10 18.51 14.16
C ARG A 335 -3.77 17.82 14.41
N PHE A 336 -3.00 17.62 13.34
CA PHE A 336 -1.60 17.24 13.37
C PHE A 336 -0.77 18.49 13.13
N VAL A 337 -0.21 19.07 14.17
CA VAL A 337 0.54 20.32 14.10
C VAL A 337 2.05 19.99 14.10
N PRO A 338 2.76 20.20 12.97
CA PRO A 338 4.19 19.98 12.91
C PRO A 338 4.95 20.93 13.84
N MET A 339 5.88 20.39 14.64
CA MET A 339 6.71 21.16 15.56
C MET A 339 8.17 21.21 15.11
N ARG A 340 8.72 20.07 14.72
CA ARG A 340 10.09 19.96 14.27
C ARG A 340 10.19 19.05 13.05
N PHE A 341 11.04 19.42 12.12
CA PHE A 341 11.28 18.66 10.90
C PHE A 341 12.67 18.06 10.89
N TRP A 342 12.77 16.86 10.34
CA TRP A 342 14.01 16.21 9.95
C TRP A 342 14.04 16.00 8.44
N ARG A 343 15.21 16.19 7.83
CA ARG A 343 15.43 15.92 6.40
C ARG A 343 16.31 14.70 6.24
N SER A 344 15.82 13.72 5.52
CA SER A 344 16.59 12.52 5.20
C SER A 344 17.81 12.85 4.34
N PRO A 345 19.02 12.44 4.75
CA PRO A 345 20.21 12.60 3.91
C PRO A 345 20.18 11.68 2.68
N ARG A 346 19.38 10.59 2.70
CA ARG A 346 19.30 9.59 1.63
C ARG A 346 18.30 9.96 0.54
N THR A 347 17.11 10.40 0.93
CA THR A 347 15.98 10.61 0.00
C THR A 347 15.62 12.08 -0.17
N GLN A 348 16.17 12.96 0.69
CA GLN A 348 15.80 14.36 0.82
C GLN A 348 14.34 14.59 1.28
N GLY A 349 13.63 13.53 1.66
CA GLY A 349 12.31 13.61 2.27
C GLY A 349 12.36 14.47 3.55
N ARG A 350 11.39 15.38 3.70
CA ARG A 350 11.30 16.28 4.86
C ARG A 350 10.09 15.88 5.70
N TYR A 351 10.34 15.25 6.83
CA TYR A 351 9.33 14.69 7.71
C TYR A 351 9.12 15.54 8.97
N PRO A 352 7.88 15.82 9.37
CA PRO A 352 7.61 16.44 10.68
C PRO A 352 7.73 15.37 11.78
N VAL A 353 8.94 15.17 12.28
CA VAL A 353 9.25 14.09 13.23
C VAL A 353 8.77 14.38 14.65
N GLU A 354 8.56 15.66 15.04
CA GLU A 354 7.81 16.04 16.22
C GLU A 354 6.50 16.69 15.80
N VAL A 355 5.41 16.18 16.34
CA VAL A 355 4.04 16.60 16.01
C VAL A 355 3.25 16.80 17.30
N THR A 356 2.47 17.86 17.37
CA THR A 356 1.39 17.96 18.35
C THR A 356 0.12 17.38 17.73
N LEU A 357 -0.42 16.33 18.34
CA LEU A 357 -1.76 15.81 18.03
C LEU A 357 -2.78 16.48 18.95
N GLU A 358 -3.73 17.16 18.38
CA GLU A 358 -4.85 17.76 19.09
C GLU A 358 -6.15 17.02 18.74
N LEU A 359 -6.90 16.62 19.77
CA LEU A 359 -8.23 16.01 19.66
C LEU A 359 -9.19 16.81 20.55
N ASP A 360 -9.94 17.72 19.94
CA ASP A 360 -10.70 18.77 20.64
C ASP A 360 -9.81 19.55 21.61
N GLN A 361 -10.08 19.42 22.92
CA GLN A 361 -9.32 20.09 23.98
C GLN A 361 -8.13 19.27 24.51
N GLN A 362 -7.96 18.03 24.03
CA GLN A 362 -6.86 17.17 24.45
C GLN A 362 -5.68 17.36 23.50
N ARG A 363 -4.47 17.38 24.06
CA ARG A 363 -3.25 17.62 23.30
C ARG A 363 -2.15 16.65 23.76
N TRP A 364 -1.46 16.03 22.77
CA TRP A 364 -0.27 15.23 23.01
C TRP A 364 0.86 15.71 22.12
N GLN A 365 2.04 15.86 22.69
CA GLN A 365 3.26 16.08 21.94
C GLN A 365 3.89 14.70 21.64
N LEU A 366 4.04 14.38 20.36
CA LEU A 366 4.68 13.17 19.86
C LEU A 366 6.15 13.49 19.63
N ARG A 367 7.06 12.78 20.34
CA ARG A 367 8.50 12.93 20.18
C ARG A 367 9.12 11.63 19.69
N PRO A 368 9.95 11.65 18.63
CA PRO A 368 10.56 10.44 18.09
C PRO A 368 11.62 9.89 19.05
N LEU A 369 11.76 8.56 19.07
CA LEU A 369 12.87 7.87 19.74
C LEU A 369 14.21 8.28 19.13
N GLN A 370 14.25 8.48 17.82
CA GLN A 370 15.35 9.04 17.03
C GLN A 370 14.78 9.66 15.75
N ASP A 371 15.49 10.59 15.13
CA ASP A 371 14.99 11.30 13.95
C ASP A 371 14.98 10.42 12.70
N ASP A 372 16.05 9.65 12.48
CA ASP A 372 16.20 8.79 11.33
C ASP A 372 15.47 7.45 11.53
N GLN A 373 14.16 7.49 11.30
CA GLN A 373 13.31 6.29 11.25
C GLN A 373 12.69 6.13 9.85
N GLU A 374 13.42 6.56 8.82
CA GLU A 374 13.00 6.40 7.43
C GLU A 374 13.23 4.97 6.95
N LEU A 375 12.15 4.37 6.37
CA LEU A 375 12.13 3.07 5.77
C LEU A 375 12.05 3.19 4.24
N ASP A 376 13.07 2.70 3.55
CA ASP A 376 13.14 2.67 2.10
C ASP A 376 12.65 1.31 1.58
N SER A 377 11.38 1.26 1.18
CA SER A 377 10.75 0.05 0.63
C SER A 377 10.61 0.06 -0.90
N ARG A 378 11.42 0.85 -1.59
CA ARG A 378 11.34 0.95 -3.06
C ARG A 378 11.56 -0.37 -3.79
N GLN A 379 12.26 -1.32 -3.18
CA GLN A 379 12.48 -2.65 -3.76
C GLN A 379 11.26 -3.57 -3.66
N SER A 380 10.32 -3.30 -2.77
CA SER A 380 9.13 -4.12 -2.55
C SER A 380 7.84 -3.40 -2.92
N THR A 381 7.57 -2.23 -2.32
CA THR A 381 6.32 -1.47 -2.53
C THR A 381 6.49 -0.25 -3.44
N GLY A 382 7.73 0.11 -3.80
CA GLY A 382 8.02 1.32 -4.58
C GLY A 382 7.96 2.61 -3.75
N ALA A 383 7.73 2.52 -2.43
CA ALA A 383 7.52 3.65 -1.54
C ALA A 383 8.72 3.92 -0.62
N VAL A 384 8.77 5.13 -0.09
CA VAL A 384 9.59 5.52 1.06
C VAL A 384 8.68 6.20 2.06
N TYR A 385 8.78 5.79 3.32
CA TYR A 385 7.98 6.36 4.39
C TYR A 385 8.78 6.43 5.70
N TRP A 386 8.30 7.21 6.65
CA TRP A 386 8.90 7.31 7.96
C TRP A 386 8.05 6.51 8.94
N GLU A 387 8.68 5.57 9.65
CA GLU A 387 8.08 4.61 10.55
C GLU A 387 8.76 4.72 11.90
N GLY A 388 8.17 5.48 12.79
CA GLY A 388 8.88 5.89 13.99
C GLY A 388 8.19 5.57 15.31
N ALA A 389 8.98 4.95 16.21
CA ALA A 389 8.63 4.89 17.62
C ALA A 389 8.62 6.30 18.20
N VAL A 390 7.50 6.68 18.85
CA VAL A 390 7.31 8.01 19.46
C VAL A 390 6.82 7.88 20.90
N THR A 391 7.27 8.78 21.77
CA THR A 391 6.64 9.01 23.07
C THR A 391 5.50 10.02 22.91
N LEU A 392 4.48 9.88 23.72
CA LEU A 392 3.40 10.85 23.85
C LEU A 392 3.54 11.56 25.19
N GLU A 393 3.64 12.89 25.14
CA GLU A 393 3.70 13.75 26.32
C GLU A 393 2.43 14.60 26.40
N ARG A 394 1.90 14.72 27.60
CA ARG A 394 0.79 15.58 27.93
C ARG A 394 1.15 16.44 29.14
N ASP A 395 0.98 17.76 29.01
CA ASP A 395 1.31 18.72 30.07
C ASP A 395 2.77 18.54 30.61
N GLY A 396 3.72 18.24 29.72
CA GLY A 396 5.12 18.04 30.05
C GLY A 396 5.45 16.72 30.75
N ARG A 397 4.51 15.76 30.80
CA ARG A 397 4.70 14.44 31.40
C ARG A 397 4.48 13.33 30.37
N SER A 398 5.18 12.22 30.52
CA SER A 398 4.90 11.02 29.73
C SER A 398 3.45 10.56 29.96
N ASP A 399 2.70 10.34 28.90
CA ASP A 399 1.32 9.83 28.91
C ASP A 399 1.21 8.51 28.11
N GLY A 400 2.26 8.12 27.37
CA GLY A 400 2.23 6.88 26.61
C GLY A 400 3.33 6.75 25.57
N ARG A 401 3.24 5.67 24.81
CA ARG A 401 4.15 5.32 23.71
C ARG A 401 3.38 4.83 22.50
N GLY A 402 3.82 5.23 21.35
CA GLY A 402 3.16 4.86 20.09
C GLY A 402 4.13 4.71 18.94
N TYR A 403 3.54 4.61 17.76
CA TYR A 403 4.25 4.58 16.50
C TYR A 403 3.58 5.57 15.54
N LEU A 404 4.38 6.46 14.96
CA LEU A 404 3.93 7.44 13.96
C LEU A 404 4.40 6.97 12.59
N GLU A 405 3.46 6.82 11.68
CA GLU A 405 3.68 6.47 10.28
C GLU A 405 3.40 7.70 9.41
N MET A 406 4.30 8.01 8.48
CA MET A 406 4.19 9.13 7.56
C MET A 406 4.56 8.70 6.15
N THR A 407 3.59 8.71 5.24
CA THR A 407 3.77 8.31 3.83
C THR A 407 3.66 9.51 2.89
N GLY A 408 4.18 9.38 1.67
CA GLY A 408 3.99 10.40 0.63
C GLY A 408 4.83 11.67 0.78
N TYR A 409 5.90 11.67 1.60
CA TYR A 409 6.77 12.83 1.80
C TYR A 409 7.95 12.90 0.82
N VAL A 410 8.31 11.79 0.20
CA VAL A 410 9.33 11.72 -0.87
C VAL A 410 8.68 11.79 -2.24
N LYS A 411 7.64 10.99 -2.45
CA LYS A 411 6.80 10.96 -3.65
C LYS A 411 5.37 10.63 -3.25
N PRO A 412 4.35 11.10 -3.99
CA PRO A 412 2.97 10.68 -3.77
C PRO A 412 2.86 9.15 -3.77
N LEU A 413 2.16 8.62 -2.78
CA LEU A 413 1.89 7.19 -2.68
C LEU A 413 0.84 6.80 -3.72
N LYS A 414 1.07 5.69 -4.41
CA LYS A 414 0.10 5.05 -5.32
C LYS A 414 -0.18 3.64 -4.78
N LEU A 415 -1.45 3.34 -4.51
CA LEU A 415 -1.95 2.04 -4.05
C LEU A 415 -2.67 1.30 -5.19
#